data_707e175a710e3e89c4b876698cd16f65
#
_entry.id   707e175a710e3e89c4b876698cd16f65
#
_cell.length_a   1.000
_cell.length_b   1.000
_cell.length_c   1.000
_cell.angle_alpha   90.00
_cell.angle_beta   90.00
_cell.angle_gamma   90.00
#
_symmetry.space_group_name_H-M   'P 1'
#
loop_
_entity.id
_entity.type
_entity.pdbx_description
1 polymer ?
#
loop_
_entity_poly.entity_id
_entity_poly.type
_entity_poly.pdbx_seq_one_letter_code
_entity_poly.pdbx_strand_id
1 'polypeptide(L)'
;MKEHILRRMYHIEVLSPKQESTKLDEDLQRFESKYRRAVEAGHVVCIPDNPMGMLAFQGTELIAELGLPVNPEQVSIHLNTFHTKENVDWLLQSATDLGINDILVISGDGSERLPKLHGKDLGMDVESVTSVELLTYIHREYPGAFRIGVAFNPYEPAEHELEKMQRKVDAGAAYVTTQPIIEEHPLIPDLLAFGLPTIIEAWMSKKLYLLSECVGYEIPEDTAYDPLRNLQTLISNYPQCGFYLAFLGFKTQFPVIDELWFETTTA
;
A
#
# COMPACT_ATOMS: atom_id res chain seq x y z
N MET A 1 10.15 -13.83 34.28
CA MET A 1 10.54 -12.97 33.14
C MET A 1 9.35 -12.97 32.18
N LYS A 2 8.61 -11.87 32.06
CA LYS A 2 7.56 -11.77 31.04
C LYS A 2 8.30 -11.53 29.73
N GLU A 3 8.32 -12.53 28.85
CA GLU A 3 8.72 -12.33 27.47
C GLU A 3 7.81 -11.24 26.88
N HIS A 4 8.39 -10.12 26.51
CA HIS A 4 7.71 -9.14 25.68
C HIS A 4 7.57 -9.76 24.30
N ILE A 5 6.43 -10.38 24.04
CA ILE A 5 6.04 -10.83 22.71
C ILE A 5 5.88 -9.55 21.88
N LEU A 6 6.84 -9.33 20.98
CA LEU A 6 6.77 -8.25 20.01
C LEU A 6 5.57 -8.51 19.09
N ARG A 7 4.53 -7.73 19.30
CA ARG A 7 3.31 -7.78 18.50
C ARG A 7 3.67 -7.44 17.04
N ARG A 8 3.40 -8.35 16.08
CA ARG A 8 3.68 -8.08 14.67
C ARG A 8 2.74 -7.00 14.16
N MET A 9 3.31 -5.92 13.65
CA MET A 9 2.56 -4.82 13.04
C MET A 9 2.26 -5.18 11.59
N TYR A 10 0.98 -5.13 11.20
CA TYR A 10 0.54 -5.31 9.81
C TYR A 10 0.28 -3.94 9.17
N HIS A 11 0.43 -3.90 7.84
CA HIS A 11 -0.03 -2.80 7.01
C HIS A 11 -1.46 -3.12 6.55
N ILE A 12 -2.43 -2.33 6.97
CA ILE A 12 -3.86 -2.60 6.75
C ILE A 12 -4.41 -1.63 5.70
N GLU A 13 -4.90 -2.19 4.59
CA GLU A 13 -5.56 -1.39 3.58
C GLU A 13 -6.90 -0.85 4.08
N VAL A 14 -7.07 0.46 3.98
CA VAL A 14 -8.33 1.14 4.28
C VAL A 14 -8.72 2.02 3.11
N LEU A 15 -9.64 1.51 2.29
CA LEU A 15 -10.12 2.19 1.09
C LEU A 15 -10.90 3.46 1.43
N SER A 16 -10.53 4.55 0.79
CA SER A 16 -11.25 5.83 0.83
C SER A 16 -12.64 5.70 0.20
N PRO A 17 -13.65 6.45 0.68
CA PRO A 17 -14.91 6.62 -0.03
C PRO A 17 -14.72 7.17 -1.44
N LYS A 18 -15.54 6.71 -2.37
CA LYS A 18 -15.58 7.27 -3.72
C LYS A 18 -16.24 8.66 -3.70
N GLN A 19 -15.73 9.60 -4.50
CA GLN A 19 -16.33 10.93 -4.61
C GLN A 19 -17.77 10.90 -5.13
N GLU A 20 -18.13 9.88 -5.92
CA GLU A 20 -19.50 9.69 -6.47
C GLU A 20 -20.44 8.91 -5.54
N SER A 21 -20.03 8.68 -4.28
CA SER A 21 -20.89 7.92 -3.36
C SER A 21 -22.23 8.62 -3.12
N THR A 22 -23.32 7.88 -3.30
CA THR A 22 -24.68 8.33 -2.94
C THR A 22 -25.00 8.16 -1.45
N LYS A 23 -24.05 7.60 -0.69
CA LYS A 23 -24.14 7.33 0.75
C LYS A 23 -22.87 7.82 1.46
N LEU A 24 -22.44 9.03 1.13
CA LEU A 24 -21.16 9.55 1.56
C LEU A 24 -21.00 9.52 3.08
N ASP A 25 -22.01 9.97 3.85
CA ASP A 25 -21.95 9.99 5.31
C ASP A 25 -21.73 8.59 5.91
N GLU A 26 -22.42 7.56 5.37
CA GLU A 26 -22.23 6.18 5.80
C GLU A 26 -20.82 5.66 5.46
N ASP A 27 -20.31 6.01 4.28
CA ASP A 27 -19.01 5.58 3.81
C ASP A 27 -17.86 6.27 4.58
N LEU A 28 -18.02 7.56 4.93
CA LEU A 28 -17.12 8.30 5.82
C LEU A 28 -17.07 7.67 7.22
N GLN A 29 -18.22 7.37 7.81
CA GLN A 29 -18.28 6.68 9.11
C GLN A 29 -17.62 5.29 9.08
N ARG A 30 -17.79 4.54 7.98
CA ARG A 30 -17.10 3.24 7.79
C ARG A 30 -15.60 3.41 7.67
N PHE A 31 -15.15 4.41 6.92
CA PHE A 31 -13.73 4.72 6.78
C PHE A 31 -13.13 5.06 8.14
N GLU A 32 -13.72 6.02 8.86
CA GLU A 32 -13.30 6.42 10.21
C GLU A 32 -13.22 5.23 11.16
N SER A 33 -14.27 4.39 11.20
CA SER A 33 -14.31 3.21 12.07
C SER A 33 -13.18 2.21 11.78
N LYS A 34 -12.88 1.95 10.50
CA LYS A 34 -11.79 1.06 10.08
C LYS A 34 -10.42 1.64 10.45
N TYR A 35 -10.24 2.93 10.15
CA TYR A 35 -9.01 3.66 10.44
C TYR A 35 -8.69 3.59 11.93
N ARG A 36 -9.61 4.06 12.80
CA ARG A 36 -9.42 4.08 14.26
C ARG A 36 -9.13 2.68 14.80
N ARG A 37 -9.89 1.69 14.36
CA ARG A 37 -9.69 0.30 14.79
C ARG A 37 -8.32 -0.26 14.42
N ALA A 38 -7.80 0.04 13.22
CA ALA A 38 -6.48 -0.41 12.80
C ALA A 38 -5.37 0.27 13.62
N VAL A 39 -5.48 1.60 13.84
CA VAL A 39 -4.53 2.36 14.68
C VAL A 39 -4.56 1.88 16.13
N GLU A 40 -5.74 1.71 16.74
CA GLU A 40 -5.92 1.23 18.12
C GLU A 40 -5.34 -0.18 18.31
N ALA A 41 -5.42 -1.03 17.28
CA ALA A 41 -4.82 -2.35 17.29
C ALA A 41 -3.28 -2.33 17.11
N GLY A 42 -2.68 -1.15 16.88
CA GLY A 42 -1.23 -1.01 16.71
C GLY A 42 -0.73 -1.36 15.30
N HIS A 43 -1.59 -1.28 14.30
CA HIS A 43 -1.27 -1.53 12.89
C HIS A 43 -1.01 -0.23 12.13
N VAL A 44 -0.40 -0.35 10.94
CA VAL A 44 -0.26 0.75 9.98
C VAL A 44 -1.50 0.81 9.12
N VAL A 45 -2.16 1.96 9.05
CA VAL A 45 -3.22 2.23 8.08
C VAL A 45 -2.59 2.66 6.76
N CYS A 46 -2.89 1.95 5.70
CA CYS A 46 -2.47 2.27 4.33
C CYS A 46 -3.69 2.74 3.54
N ILE A 47 -3.63 3.95 2.99
CA ILE A 47 -4.74 4.57 2.27
C ILE A 47 -4.38 4.67 0.78
N PRO A 48 -4.98 3.83 -0.09
CA PRO A 48 -4.74 3.86 -1.52
C PRO A 48 -5.22 5.16 -2.17
N ASP A 49 -4.47 5.58 -3.19
CA ASP A 49 -4.76 6.75 -4.01
C ASP A 49 -5.49 6.35 -5.30
N ASN A 50 -6.75 6.73 -5.42
CA ASN A 50 -7.61 6.46 -6.58
C ASN A 50 -7.50 5.00 -7.09
N PRO A 51 -7.72 4.00 -6.24
CA PRO A 51 -7.52 2.60 -6.61
C PRO A 51 -8.41 2.21 -7.79
N MET A 52 -7.86 1.39 -8.71
CA MET A 52 -8.53 0.96 -9.95
C MET A 52 -8.97 2.13 -10.86
N GLY A 53 -8.27 3.28 -10.79
CA GLY A 53 -8.59 4.48 -11.57
C GLY A 53 -9.90 5.16 -11.17
N MET A 54 -10.48 4.82 -10.04
CA MET A 54 -11.72 5.43 -9.55
C MET A 54 -11.43 6.63 -8.66
N LEU A 55 -12.11 7.75 -8.92
CA LEU A 55 -12.01 8.95 -8.09
C LEU A 55 -12.48 8.67 -6.66
N ALA A 56 -11.56 8.74 -5.73
CA ALA A 56 -11.78 8.63 -4.29
C ALA A 56 -11.32 9.91 -3.57
N PHE A 57 -11.78 10.11 -2.34
CA PHE A 57 -11.23 11.16 -1.49
C PHE A 57 -9.79 10.83 -1.11
N GLN A 58 -8.94 11.85 -1.02
CA GLN A 58 -7.55 11.66 -0.65
C GLN A 58 -7.39 11.35 0.84
N GLY A 59 -6.42 10.49 1.18
CA GLY A 59 -6.19 10.09 2.57
C GLY A 59 -5.92 11.27 3.50
N THR A 60 -5.14 12.26 3.05
CA THR A 60 -4.85 13.48 3.81
C THR A 60 -6.10 14.33 4.05
N GLU A 61 -6.96 14.45 3.04
CA GLU A 61 -8.24 15.16 3.12
C GLU A 61 -9.16 14.52 4.18
N LEU A 62 -9.33 13.20 4.12
CA LEU A 62 -10.17 12.45 5.07
C LEU A 62 -9.65 12.52 6.51
N ILE A 63 -8.32 12.42 6.68
CA ILE A 63 -7.71 12.53 8.00
C ILE A 63 -7.94 13.90 8.61
N ALA A 64 -7.76 14.96 7.82
CA ALA A 64 -8.00 16.33 8.27
C ALA A 64 -9.47 16.59 8.59
N GLU A 65 -10.38 16.26 7.69
CA GLU A 65 -11.82 16.51 7.80
C GLU A 65 -12.46 15.76 8.97
N LEU A 66 -12.08 14.50 9.17
CA LEU A 66 -12.62 13.65 10.24
C LEU A 66 -11.85 13.78 11.57
N GLY A 67 -10.80 14.61 11.63
CA GLY A 67 -9.98 14.78 12.84
C GLY A 67 -9.39 13.45 13.33
N LEU A 68 -8.86 12.63 12.39
CA LEU A 68 -8.32 11.32 12.74
C LEU A 68 -6.93 11.44 13.37
N PRO A 69 -6.60 10.58 14.34
CA PRO A 69 -5.29 10.61 14.99
C PRO A 69 -4.21 10.18 13.99
N VAL A 70 -3.13 10.93 13.91
CA VAL A 70 -1.93 10.58 13.13
C VAL A 70 -0.80 10.20 14.09
N ASN A 71 -0.37 8.95 14.00
CA ASN A 71 0.91 8.50 14.52
C ASN A 71 1.82 8.30 13.31
N PRO A 72 2.97 8.97 13.22
CA PRO A 72 3.85 8.90 12.04
C PRO A 72 4.28 7.49 11.62
N GLU A 73 4.31 6.55 12.57
CA GLU A 73 4.66 5.14 12.30
C GLU A 73 3.46 4.26 11.92
N GLN A 74 2.23 4.80 11.98
CA GLN A 74 1.00 4.04 11.79
C GLN A 74 0.13 4.54 10.64
N VAL A 75 0.60 5.48 9.85
CA VAL A 75 -0.15 6.00 8.70
C VAL A 75 0.76 6.07 7.49
N SER A 76 0.37 5.40 6.43
CA SER A 76 0.98 5.47 5.10
C SER A 76 -0.07 5.88 4.08
N ILE A 77 0.18 6.90 3.30
CA ILE A 77 -0.66 7.27 2.16
C ILE A 77 -0.02 6.78 0.87
N HIS A 78 -0.84 6.34 -0.07
CA HIS A 78 -0.32 6.08 -1.41
C HIS A 78 -0.39 7.36 -2.24
N LEU A 79 0.53 7.49 -3.18
CA LEU A 79 0.57 8.58 -4.15
C LEU A 79 0.94 8.02 -5.52
N ASN A 80 0.07 8.23 -6.49
CA ASN A 80 0.28 7.75 -7.84
C ASN A 80 0.63 8.89 -8.81
N THR A 81 0.87 8.55 -10.08
CA THR A 81 1.28 9.51 -11.10
C THR A 81 0.11 10.13 -11.88
N PHE A 82 -1.13 9.84 -11.49
CA PHE A 82 -2.33 10.38 -12.14
C PHE A 82 -2.91 11.56 -11.34
N HIS A 83 -2.15 12.65 -11.34
CA HIS A 83 -2.48 13.93 -10.72
C HIS A 83 -1.97 15.08 -11.60
N THR A 84 -2.42 16.29 -11.31
CA THR A 84 -1.67 17.49 -11.71
C THR A 84 -0.53 17.73 -10.73
N LYS A 85 0.48 18.50 -11.13
CA LYS A 85 1.57 18.89 -10.22
C LYS A 85 1.05 19.61 -8.98
N GLU A 86 0.10 20.51 -9.17
CA GLU A 86 -0.53 21.28 -8.09
C GLU A 86 -1.19 20.35 -7.06
N ASN A 87 -1.86 19.28 -7.52
CA ASN A 87 -2.47 18.29 -6.64
C ASN A 87 -1.41 17.49 -5.87
N VAL A 88 -0.32 17.09 -6.53
CA VAL A 88 0.79 16.41 -5.87
C VAL A 88 1.39 17.29 -4.77
N ASP A 89 1.68 18.56 -5.09
CA ASP A 89 2.25 19.49 -4.11
C ASP A 89 1.30 19.72 -2.92
N TRP A 90 0.01 19.85 -3.21
CA TRP A 90 -1.00 20.01 -2.17
C TRP A 90 -1.08 18.77 -1.27
N LEU A 91 -1.05 17.57 -1.84
CA LEU A 91 -1.07 16.31 -1.09
C LEU A 91 0.16 16.15 -0.19
N LEU A 92 1.35 16.45 -0.72
CA LEU A 92 2.61 16.39 0.01
C LEU A 92 2.66 17.42 1.15
N GLN A 93 2.21 18.65 0.88
CA GLN A 93 2.12 19.69 1.91
C GLN A 93 1.10 19.30 3.00
N SER A 94 -0.07 18.81 2.61
CA SER A 94 -1.09 18.34 3.55
C SER A 94 -0.59 17.17 4.41
N ALA A 95 0.17 16.24 3.83
CA ALA A 95 0.79 15.14 4.56
C ALA A 95 1.80 15.67 5.61
N THR A 96 2.62 16.64 5.21
CA THR A 96 3.58 17.30 6.10
C THR A 96 2.88 18.01 7.28
N ASP A 97 1.83 18.77 6.98
CA ASP A 97 1.06 19.53 7.97
C ASP A 97 0.36 18.61 8.98
N LEU A 98 -0.06 17.42 8.54
CA LEU A 98 -0.67 16.39 9.38
C LEU A 98 0.36 15.53 10.14
N GLY A 99 1.65 15.66 9.85
CA GLY A 99 2.70 14.83 10.43
C GLY A 99 2.78 13.42 9.87
N ILE A 100 2.21 13.18 8.68
CA ILE A 100 2.35 11.91 7.94
C ILE A 100 3.70 11.93 7.22
N ASN A 101 4.55 10.98 7.53
CA ASN A 101 5.90 10.89 6.97
C ASN A 101 6.15 9.63 6.15
N ASP A 102 5.15 8.77 5.97
CA ASP A 102 5.26 7.53 5.18
C ASP A 102 4.37 7.59 3.93
N ILE A 103 4.98 7.44 2.77
CA ILE A 103 4.31 7.50 1.46
C ILE A 103 4.71 6.30 0.63
N LEU A 104 3.73 5.57 0.09
CA LEU A 104 3.95 4.56 -0.94
C LEU A 104 3.73 5.18 -2.33
N VAL A 105 4.80 5.34 -3.10
CA VAL A 105 4.75 5.87 -4.46
C VAL A 105 4.55 4.74 -5.47
N ILE A 106 3.49 4.85 -6.26
CA ILE A 106 3.09 3.86 -7.26
C ILE A 106 2.88 4.51 -8.64
N SER A 107 2.86 3.71 -9.69
CA SER A 107 2.50 4.22 -11.03
C SER A 107 1.01 4.57 -11.11
N GLY A 108 0.18 3.79 -10.42
CA GLY A 108 -1.26 3.93 -10.38
C GLY A 108 -1.99 3.38 -11.59
N ASP A 109 -3.29 3.21 -11.42
CA ASP A 109 -4.22 2.82 -12.48
C ASP A 109 -4.79 4.07 -13.15
N GLY A 110 -4.60 4.17 -14.46
CA GLY A 110 -5.10 5.31 -15.21
C GLY A 110 -6.60 5.25 -15.47
N SER A 111 -7.22 6.40 -15.64
CA SER A 111 -8.55 6.52 -16.23
C SER A 111 -8.64 7.83 -17.02
N GLU A 112 -9.62 7.92 -17.94
CA GLU A 112 -9.84 9.16 -18.73
C GLU A 112 -10.15 10.39 -17.87
N ARG A 113 -10.53 10.18 -16.61
CA ARG A 113 -10.91 11.23 -15.65
C ARG A 113 -9.74 11.73 -14.81
N LEU A 114 -8.60 11.07 -14.87
CA LEU A 114 -7.43 11.39 -14.06
C LEU A 114 -6.32 11.93 -14.97
N PRO A 115 -5.82 13.15 -14.73
CA PRO A 115 -4.69 13.69 -15.48
C PRO A 115 -3.43 12.87 -15.17
N LYS A 116 -2.58 12.68 -16.15
CA LYS A 116 -1.26 12.03 -15.98
C LYS A 116 -0.20 13.12 -15.84
N LEU A 117 0.70 12.99 -14.87
CA LEU A 117 1.87 13.84 -14.74
C LEU A 117 2.79 13.69 -15.96
N HIS A 118 3.30 14.80 -16.46
CA HIS A 118 4.32 14.86 -17.48
C HIS A 118 5.66 15.30 -16.89
N GLY A 119 6.78 14.82 -17.46
CA GLY A 119 8.12 15.16 -16.97
C GLY A 119 8.36 16.66 -16.88
N LYS A 120 7.90 17.44 -17.88
CA LYS A 120 7.98 18.90 -17.89
C LYS A 120 7.33 19.57 -16.67
N ASP A 121 6.27 18.99 -16.13
CA ASP A 121 5.55 19.53 -14.99
C ASP A 121 6.39 19.40 -13.71
N LEU A 122 7.26 18.39 -13.67
CA LEU A 122 8.21 18.13 -12.60
C LEU A 122 9.63 18.71 -12.89
N GLY A 123 9.80 19.44 -14.01
CA GLY A 123 11.10 19.96 -14.44
C GLY A 123 12.10 18.88 -14.85
N MET A 124 11.61 17.77 -15.41
CA MET A 124 12.40 16.62 -15.86
C MET A 124 12.30 16.45 -17.37
N ASP A 125 13.40 16.03 -18.00
CA ASP A 125 13.47 15.74 -19.44
C ASP A 125 13.04 14.30 -19.73
N VAL A 126 11.78 13.99 -19.39
CA VAL A 126 11.12 12.71 -19.67
C VAL A 126 9.70 12.99 -20.18
N GLU A 127 9.21 12.17 -21.07
CA GLU A 127 7.87 12.31 -21.63
C GLU A 127 6.78 11.97 -20.61
N SER A 128 6.94 10.85 -19.91
CA SER A 128 5.96 10.32 -18.96
C SER A 128 6.59 10.11 -17.59
N VAL A 129 5.89 10.52 -16.56
CA VAL A 129 6.29 10.31 -15.17
C VAL A 129 5.91 8.89 -14.74
N THR A 130 6.89 8.15 -14.23
CA THR A 130 6.72 6.87 -13.55
C THR A 130 6.88 7.06 -12.03
N SER A 131 6.76 5.99 -11.27
CA SER A 131 7.04 6.03 -9.82
C SER A 131 8.49 6.45 -9.50
N VAL A 132 9.45 6.24 -10.41
CA VAL A 132 10.86 6.66 -10.23
C VAL A 132 10.98 8.18 -10.29
N GLU A 133 10.38 8.81 -11.31
CA GLU A 133 10.41 10.28 -11.46
C GLU A 133 9.64 10.96 -10.32
N LEU A 134 8.50 10.40 -9.91
CA LEU A 134 7.73 10.95 -8.78
C LEU A 134 8.51 10.84 -7.47
N LEU A 135 9.14 9.70 -7.19
CA LEU A 135 10.04 9.50 -6.05
C LEU A 135 11.18 10.53 -6.05
N THR A 136 11.84 10.71 -7.20
CA THR A 136 12.93 11.68 -7.37
C THR A 136 12.45 13.10 -7.12
N TYR A 137 11.25 13.44 -7.62
CA TYR A 137 10.61 14.74 -7.40
C TYR A 137 10.39 15.01 -5.91
N ILE A 138 9.81 14.04 -5.19
CA ILE A 138 9.52 14.18 -3.75
C ILE A 138 10.82 14.38 -2.96
N HIS A 139 11.86 13.60 -3.23
CA HIS A 139 13.14 13.79 -2.54
C HIS A 139 13.78 15.16 -2.81
N ARG A 140 13.61 15.70 -4.02
CA ARG A 140 14.15 17.01 -4.40
C ARG A 140 13.41 18.16 -3.72
N GLU A 141 12.07 18.14 -3.76
CA GLU A 141 11.24 19.25 -3.28
C GLU A 141 10.95 19.18 -1.76
N TYR A 142 10.97 17.95 -1.18
CA TYR A 142 10.67 17.69 0.23
C TYR A 142 11.81 16.88 0.89
N PRO A 143 13.06 17.39 0.91
CA PRO A 143 14.21 16.62 1.36
C PRO A 143 14.08 16.19 2.81
N GLY A 144 14.10 14.86 3.04
CA GLY A 144 14.02 14.27 4.38
C GLY A 144 12.65 14.34 5.05
N ALA A 145 11.60 14.84 4.37
CA ALA A 145 10.26 14.91 4.95
C ALA A 145 9.56 13.55 5.00
N PHE A 146 9.85 12.67 4.04
CA PHE A 146 9.12 11.41 3.87
C PHE A 146 10.04 10.20 3.81
N ARG A 147 9.58 9.11 4.42
CA ARG A 147 10.03 7.76 4.18
C ARG A 147 9.24 7.22 2.98
N ILE A 148 9.88 7.00 1.85
CA ILE A 148 9.17 6.70 0.60
C ILE A 148 9.33 5.23 0.23
N GLY A 149 8.22 4.50 0.22
CA GLY A 149 8.12 3.15 -0.31
C GLY A 149 7.78 3.15 -1.80
N VAL A 150 8.03 2.01 -2.44
CA VAL A 150 7.73 1.77 -3.85
C VAL A 150 7.05 0.41 -4.03
N ALA A 151 6.29 0.24 -5.13
CA ALA A 151 5.68 -1.04 -5.46
C ALA A 151 6.63 -1.93 -6.29
N PHE A 152 6.46 -3.24 -6.16
CA PHE A 152 7.10 -4.27 -7.01
C PHE A 152 6.03 -5.23 -7.52
N ASN A 153 5.98 -5.45 -8.83
CA ASN A 153 5.04 -6.38 -9.46
C ASN A 153 5.78 -7.63 -9.94
N PRO A 154 5.78 -8.74 -9.19
CA PRO A 154 6.51 -9.94 -9.57
C PRO A 154 5.91 -10.67 -10.78
N TYR A 155 4.74 -10.27 -11.25
CA TYR A 155 4.04 -10.87 -12.39
C TYR A 155 4.38 -10.20 -13.73
N GLU A 156 5.07 -9.07 -13.69
CA GLU A 156 5.67 -8.45 -14.88
C GLU A 156 6.90 -9.26 -15.35
N PRO A 157 7.38 -9.07 -16.61
CA PRO A 157 8.61 -9.71 -17.06
C PRO A 157 9.77 -9.45 -16.09
N ALA A 158 10.38 -10.54 -15.59
CA ALA A 158 11.32 -10.51 -14.47
C ALA A 158 12.48 -9.51 -14.67
N GLU A 159 13.14 -9.56 -15.83
CA GLU A 159 14.27 -8.68 -16.15
C GLU A 159 13.84 -7.20 -16.10
N HIS A 160 12.71 -6.88 -16.71
CA HIS A 160 12.15 -5.53 -16.73
C HIS A 160 11.82 -5.01 -15.32
N GLU A 161 11.16 -5.82 -14.48
CA GLU A 161 10.74 -5.38 -13.16
C GLU A 161 11.94 -5.26 -12.19
N LEU A 162 12.94 -6.14 -12.32
CA LEU A 162 14.19 -6.02 -11.56
C LEU A 162 15.01 -4.80 -11.96
N GLU A 163 15.12 -4.47 -13.26
CA GLU A 163 15.74 -3.23 -13.72
C GLU A 163 15.00 -1.99 -13.20
N LYS A 164 13.68 -2.04 -13.23
CA LYS A 164 12.82 -0.99 -12.69
C LYS A 164 12.99 -0.84 -11.19
N MET A 165 13.13 -1.97 -10.47
CA MET A 165 13.40 -1.96 -9.04
C MET A 165 14.78 -1.35 -8.72
N GLN A 166 15.82 -1.66 -9.49
CA GLN A 166 17.15 -1.04 -9.33
C GLN A 166 17.06 0.48 -9.46
N ARG A 167 16.35 0.99 -10.47
CA ARG A 167 16.14 2.45 -10.63
C ARG A 167 15.42 3.09 -9.43
N LYS A 168 14.47 2.39 -8.82
CA LYS A 168 13.77 2.84 -7.62
C LYS A 168 14.72 2.89 -6.41
N VAL A 169 15.59 1.89 -6.28
CA VAL A 169 16.65 1.87 -5.25
C VAL A 169 17.61 3.04 -5.43
N ASP A 170 18.10 3.25 -6.65
CA ASP A 170 19.02 4.33 -6.99
C ASP A 170 18.39 5.71 -6.76
N ALA A 171 17.08 5.83 -6.93
CA ALA A 171 16.32 7.04 -6.65
C ALA A 171 16.02 7.26 -5.15
N GLY A 172 16.41 6.32 -4.28
CA GLY A 172 16.32 6.47 -2.82
C GLY A 172 15.06 5.87 -2.19
N ALA A 173 14.47 4.80 -2.78
CA ALA A 173 13.39 4.06 -2.13
C ALA A 173 13.81 3.54 -0.75
N ALA A 174 12.98 3.74 0.26
CA ALA A 174 13.24 3.35 1.63
C ALA A 174 12.70 1.95 1.99
N TYR A 175 11.71 1.47 1.28
CA TYR A 175 11.14 0.13 1.40
C TYR A 175 10.38 -0.24 0.12
N VAL A 176 9.97 -1.50 0.01
CA VAL A 176 9.20 -2.00 -1.13
C VAL A 176 7.98 -2.78 -0.67
N THR A 177 6.85 -2.61 -1.37
CA THR A 177 5.62 -3.40 -1.18
C THR A 177 5.34 -4.18 -2.46
N THR A 178 5.06 -5.48 -2.36
CA THR A 178 4.76 -6.31 -3.53
C THR A 178 3.28 -6.21 -3.93
N GLN A 179 2.95 -6.71 -5.13
CA GLN A 179 1.59 -7.17 -5.43
C GLN A 179 1.28 -8.44 -4.62
N PRO A 180 -0.01 -8.87 -4.52
CA PRO A 180 -0.39 -10.06 -3.75
C PRO A 180 0.43 -11.30 -4.12
N ILE A 181 0.95 -11.99 -3.11
CA ILE A 181 1.67 -13.26 -3.28
C ILE A 181 0.80 -14.42 -2.79
N ILE A 182 0.74 -15.49 -3.57
CA ILE A 182 0.10 -16.74 -3.19
C ILE A 182 1.19 -17.71 -2.78
N GLU A 183 1.26 -18.03 -1.48
CA GLU A 183 2.21 -18.93 -0.84
C GLU A 183 3.69 -18.55 -1.03
N GLU A 184 4.18 -18.51 -2.27
CA GLU A 184 5.54 -18.12 -2.64
C GLU A 184 5.61 -17.58 -4.07
N HIS A 185 6.68 -16.85 -4.39
CA HIS A 185 6.96 -16.42 -5.74
C HIS A 185 8.48 -16.42 -6.02
N PRO A 186 8.94 -16.94 -7.18
CA PRO A 186 10.35 -17.13 -7.49
C PRO A 186 11.18 -15.83 -7.51
N LEU A 187 10.57 -14.67 -7.78
CA LEU A 187 11.26 -13.37 -7.80
C LEU A 187 11.43 -12.72 -6.41
N ILE A 188 10.83 -13.25 -5.36
CA ILE A 188 10.97 -12.65 -4.02
C ILE A 188 12.41 -12.73 -3.49
N PRO A 189 13.15 -13.85 -3.67
CA PRO A 189 14.58 -13.88 -3.30
C PRO A 189 15.41 -12.79 -3.99
N ASP A 190 15.18 -12.53 -5.30
CA ASP A 190 15.88 -11.50 -6.05
C ASP A 190 15.49 -10.10 -5.56
N LEU A 191 14.21 -9.88 -5.23
CA LEU A 191 13.75 -8.64 -4.60
C LEU A 191 14.43 -8.40 -3.25
N LEU A 192 14.54 -9.42 -2.41
CA LEU A 192 15.19 -9.33 -1.10
C LEU A 192 16.70 -9.03 -1.20
N ALA A 193 17.33 -9.43 -2.30
CA ALA A 193 18.75 -9.16 -2.56
C ALA A 193 19.06 -7.64 -2.73
N PHE A 194 18.07 -6.79 -3.01
CA PHE A 194 18.25 -5.33 -3.00
C PHE A 194 18.48 -4.77 -1.59
N GLY A 195 18.21 -5.54 -0.53
CA GLY A 195 18.49 -5.16 0.85
C GLY A 195 17.51 -4.14 1.45
N LEU A 196 16.40 -3.82 0.79
CA LEU A 196 15.36 -2.96 1.33
C LEU A 196 14.40 -3.73 2.26
N PRO A 197 13.88 -3.08 3.31
CA PRO A 197 12.71 -3.59 4.02
C PRO A 197 11.60 -3.93 3.04
N THR A 198 11.13 -5.18 3.05
CA THR A 198 10.13 -5.69 2.10
C THR A 198 8.83 -5.99 2.81
N ILE A 199 7.74 -5.52 2.24
CA ILE A 199 6.37 -5.74 2.71
C ILE A 199 5.67 -6.58 1.64
N ILE A 200 5.25 -7.79 2.01
CA ILE A 200 4.56 -8.71 1.10
C ILE A 200 3.06 -8.51 1.22
N GLU A 201 2.38 -8.29 0.11
CA GLU A 201 0.94 -8.20 0.10
C GLU A 201 0.31 -9.59 0.21
N ALA A 202 -0.62 -9.74 1.16
CA ALA A 202 -1.46 -10.91 1.35
C ALA A 202 -2.91 -10.57 1.00
N TRP A 203 -3.48 -11.32 0.07
CA TRP A 203 -4.87 -11.17 -0.33
C TRP A 203 -5.79 -11.79 0.72
N MET A 204 -6.59 -10.97 1.41
CA MET A 204 -7.42 -11.42 2.53
C MET A 204 -8.87 -11.72 2.14
N SER A 205 -9.18 -11.85 0.85
CA SER A 205 -10.53 -12.11 0.35
C SER A 205 -10.63 -13.42 -0.42
N LYS A 206 -11.83 -14.02 -0.41
CA LYS A 206 -12.18 -15.16 -1.26
C LYS A 206 -12.66 -14.77 -2.66
N LYS A 207 -12.65 -13.49 -3.02
CA LYS A 207 -13.01 -13.01 -4.36
C LYS A 207 -11.83 -13.19 -5.30
N LEU A 208 -11.72 -14.37 -5.91
CA LEU A 208 -10.57 -14.77 -6.71
C LEU A 208 -10.49 -14.05 -8.06
N TYR A 209 -11.60 -13.60 -8.61
CA TYR A 209 -11.60 -12.82 -9.85
C TYR A 209 -10.81 -11.50 -9.70
N LEU A 210 -10.89 -10.82 -8.54
CA LEU A 210 -10.09 -9.62 -8.28
C LEU A 210 -8.62 -9.96 -8.04
N LEU A 211 -8.34 -11.08 -7.36
CA LEU A 211 -6.97 -11.54 -7.21
C LEU A 211 -6.35 -11.89 -8.57
N SER A 212 -7.13 -12.51 -9.47
CA SER A 212 -6.71 -12.80 -10.85
C SER A 212 -6.26 -11.55 -11.60
N GLU A 213 -6.98 -10.44 -11.44
CA GLU A 213 -6.59 -9.15 -12.03
C GLU A 213 -5.25 -8.64 -11.48
N CYS A 214 -5.02 -8.80 -10.16
CA CYS A 214 -3.78 -8.37 -9.51
C CYS A 214 -2.55 -9.20 -9.93
N VAL A 215 -2.73 -10.53 -10.07
CA VAL A 215 -1.62 -11.44 -10.39
C VAL A 215 -1.41 -11.64 -11.90
N GLY A 216 -2.32 -11.13 -12.74
CA GLY A 216 -2.20 -11.16 -14.19
C GLY A 216 -2.47 -12.54 -14.83
N TYR A 217 -3.04 -13.50 -14.10
CA TYR A 217 -3.50 -14.79 -14.61
C TYR A 217 -4.80 -15.23 -13.95
N GLU A 218 -5.58 -16.05 -14.66
CA GLU A 218 -6.88 -16.51 -14.18
C GLU A 218 -6.71 -17.55 -13.05
N ILE A 219 -7.35 -17.28 -11.91
CA ILE A 219 -7.51 -18.20 -10.79
C ILE A 219 -8.98 -18.65 -10.80
N PRO A 220 -9.28 -19.94 -11.05
CA PRO A 220 -10.66 -20.42 -11.05
C PRO A 220 -11.39 -20.11 -9.76
N GLU A 221 -12.66 -19.70 -9.84
CA GLU A 221 -13.47 -19.32 -8.67
C GLU A 221 -13.72 -20.49 -7.70
N ASP A 222 -13.61 -21.74 -8.16
CA ASP A 222 -13.72 -22.96 -7.37
C ASP A 222 -12.39 -23.39 -6.72
N THR A 223 -11.31 -22.62 -6.92
CA THR A 223 -10.02 -22.87 -6.27
C THR A 223 -10.18 -22.76 -4.76
N ALA A 224 -9.71 -23.78 -4.06
CA ALA A 224 -9.71 -23.81 -2.60
C ALA A 224 -8.67 -22.82 -2.02
N TYR A 225 -9.01 -21.53 -2.01
CA TYR A 225 -8.17 -20.48 -1.45
C TYR A 225 -8.59 -20.13 -0.02
N ASP A 226 -7.66 -20.24 0.91
CA ASP A 226 -7.83 -19.82 2.30
C ASP A 226 -6.91 -18.63 2.60
N PRO A 227 -7.44 -17.41 2.76
CA PRO A 227 -6.64 -16.22 3.01
C PRO A 227 -5.74 -16.30 4.25
N LEU A 228 -6.23 -16.95 5.32
CA LEU A 228 -5.44 -17.07 6.55
C LEU A 228 -4.30 -18.05 6.39
N ARG A 229 -4.58 -19.19 5.78
CA ARG A 229 -3.55 -20.18 5.48
C ARG A 229 -2.49 -19.57 4.57
N ASN A 230 -2.90 -18.78 3.57
CA ASN A 230 -1.96 -18.06 2.71
C ASN A 230 -1.08 -17.11 3.53
N LEU A 231 -1.68 -16.29 4.40
CA LEU A 231 -0.92 -15.37 5.26
C LEU A 231 0.07 -16.13 6.18
N GLN A 232 -0.36 -17.23 6.80
CA GLN A 232 0.51 -18.08 7.64
C GLN A 232 1.69 -18.67 6.84
N THR A 233 1.41 -19.12 5.61
CA THR A 233 2.45 -19.64 4.70
C THR A 233 3.45 -18.54 4.33
N LEU A 234 2.96 -17.34 3.98
CA LEU A 234 3.82 -16.19 3.68
C LEU A 234 4.68 -15.78 4.88
N ILE A 235 4.11 -15.78 6.09
CA ILE A 235 4.86 -15.50 7.33
C ILE A 235 5.96 -16.55 7.56
N SER A 236 5.67 -17.81 7.26
CA SER A 236 6.65 -18.90 7.39
C SER A 236 7.77 -18.83 6.35
N ASN A 237 7.41 -18.53 5.09
CA ASN A 237 8.37 -18.47 3.98
C ASN A 237 9.24 -17.21 4.04
N TYR A 238 8.69 -16.08 4.55
CA TYR A 238 9.34 -14.78 4.55
C TYR A 238 9.29 -14.11 5.94
N PRO A 239 9.87 -14.73 6.99
CA PRO A 239 9.73 -14.26 8.38
C PRO A 239 10.36 -12.88 8.62
N GLN A 240 11.30 -12.45 7.77
CA GLN A 240 11.98 -11.15 7.82
C GLN A 240 11.16 -10.02 7.20
N CYS A 241 10.06 -10.33 6.48
CA CYS A 241 9.24 -9.34 5.79
C CYS A 241 8.11 -8.79 6.68
N GLY A 242 7.65 -7.57 6.35
CA GLY A 242 6.36 -7.05 6.76
C GLY A 242 5.23 -7.65 5.90
N PHE A 243 3.97 -7.42 6.31
CA PHE A 243 2.83 -7.90 5.53
C PHE A 243 1.79 -6.81 5.37
N TYR A 244 1.37 -6.60 4.12
CA TYR A 244 0.25 -5.72 3.74
C TYR A 244 -0.99 -6.59 3.53
N LEU A 245 -2.10 -6.21 4.17
CA LEU A 245 -3.33 -7.00 4.16
C LEU A 245 -4.42 -6.25 3.38
N ALA A 246 -4.73 -6.76 2.19
CA ALA A 246 -5.79 -6.23 1.33
C ALA A 246 -7.15 -6.79 1.76
N PHE A 247 -7.95 -5.98 2.48
CA PHE A 247 -9.27 -6.35 2.96
C PHE A 247 -10.38 -5.84 2.06
N LEU A 248 -11.21 -6.73 1.53
CA LEU A 248 -12.48 -6.38 0.88
C LEU A 248 -13.67 -6.44 1.87
N GLY A 249 -13.53 -7.18 2.95
CA GLY A 249 -14.54 -7.36 3.99
C GLY A 249 -13.98 -7.10 5.38
N PHE A 250 -13.53 -5.89 5.66
CA PHE A 250 -12.84 -5.51 6.90
C PHE A 250 -13.55 -6.02 8.17
N LYS A 251 -14.88 -5.87 8.26
CA LYS A 251 -15.66 -6.25 9.44
C LYS A 251 -15.51 -7.72 9.83
N THR A 252 -15.38 -8.61 8.84
CA THR A 252 -15.29 -10.06 9.04
C THR A 252 -13.86 -10.57 8.99
N GLN A 253 -12.96 -9.88 8.30
CA GLN A 253 -11.58 -10.31 8.06
C GLN A 253 -10.61 -9.77 9.12
N PHE A 254 -10.83 -8.52 9.59
CA PHE A 254 -9.96 -7.92 10.58
C PHE A 254 -9.96 -8.66 11.94
N PRO A 255 -11.11 -9.12 12.52
CA PRO A 255 -11.07 -9.85 13.78
C PRO A 255 -10.24 -11.14 13.74
N VAL A 256 -10.16 -11.76 12.56
CA VAL A 256 -9.46 -13.04 12.39
C VAL A 256 -7.94 -12.89 12.52
N ILE A 257 -7.39 -11.73 12.14
CA ILE A 257 -5.96 -11.48 12.36
C ILE A 257 -5.64 -11.22 13.83
N ASP A 258 -6.59 -10.73 14.62
CA ASP A 258 -6.42 -10.62 16.07
C ASP A 258 -6.32 -12.00 16.75
N GLU A 259 -6.99 -13.02 16.21
CA GLU A 259 -6.93 -14.40 16.71
C GLU A 259 -5.58 -15.08 16.39
N LEU A 260 -4.96 -14.77 15.25
CA LEU A 260 -3.63 -15.30 14.87
C LEU A 260 -2.51 -14.93 15.86
N TRP A 261 -2.71 -13.90 16.68
CA TRP A 261 -1.75 -13.50 17.70
C TRP A 261 -1.57 -14.50 18.82
N PHE A 262 -2.57 -15.34 19.08
CA PHE A 262 -2.56 -16.29 20.19
C PHE A 262 -1.96 -17.65 19.82
N GLU A 263 -1.98 -18.05 18.54
CA GLU A 263 -1.51 -19.36 18.09
C GLU A 263 -0.01 -19.43 17.84
N THR A 264 0.64 -18.33 17.44
CA THR A 264 2.10 -18.29 17.21
C THR A 264 2.92 -18.22 18.49
N THR A 265 2.27 -18.13 19.66
CA THR A 265 2.91 -17.98 20.98
C THR A 265 3.04 -19.32 21.71
N THR A 266 2.53 -20.41 21.18
CA THR A 266 2.49 -21.74 21.83
C THR A 266 3.27 -22.84 21.10
N ALA A 267 4.12 -22.49 20.10
CA ALA A 267 4.99 -23.46 19.43
C ALA A 267 6.45 -23.30 19.85
#